data_a6dc5e0040da72d094d668f7b30e4c3e
#
_entry.id   a6dc5e0040da72d094d668f7b30e4c3e
#
_cell.length_a   1.000
_cell.length_b   1.000
_cell.length_c   1.000
_cell.angle_alpha   90.00
_cell.angle_beta   90.00
_cell.angle_gamma   90.00
#
_symmetry.space_group_name_H-M   'P 1'
#
loop_
_entity.id
_entity.type
_entity.pdbx_description
1 polymer ?
#
loop_
_entity_poly.entity_id
_entity_poly.type
_entity_poly.pdbx_seq_one_letter_code
_entity_poly.pdbx_strand_id
1 'polypeptide(L)'
;MTNRPTNRPPSPQSRPASTQAPSRSTGQPTAGRTDSSEFFAQQAASQSQEVLVRKRKRSHSKRKKRIRIALVVLAVVALVGGGTAWGIMSTIKAGEGAIHEASQAEDIQTVENAVTYDEGKTVKYNGHTYALNENMVSICVIGFDRTAPAEVGEKAGQADAVLVMALDTETGEATAIGLPRDSMVEVGEFVGDAFIGLDKMQLCLAYSYGDGRETSCQYTTTVASRMLYNMPISYYFALDLRGVGPLNDAIGGVALTPLQSIPDTAIVEGEDTVLFGSNALRYVQWRDTSVLTSSLDRQARQVQYIKAFAAQALGMAQGNVGTLLDLFNTASEYSITNLGVSEFGYLATSVLSSGITNLNVTTLSGEMQHGEKYAEYYLDKNSVYETVLDVYYRQVD
;
A
#
# COMPACT_ATOMS: atom_id res chain seq x y z
N MET A 1 58.92 4.78 3.11
CA MET A 1 59.67 4.48 1.86
C MET A 1 58.66 4.28 0.76
N THR A 2 58.57 5.30 -0.11
CA THR A 2 58.56 5.25 -1.57
C THR A 2 57.37 4.50 -2.22
N ASN A 3 56.58 4.95 -3.16
CA ASN A 3 56.58 6.12 -4.03
C ASN A 3 55.18 6.16 -4.74
N ARG A 4 54.64 7.35 -4.89
CA ARG A 4 53.65 7.68 -5.95
C ARG A 4 54.39 7.74 -7.30
N PRO A 5 53.67 7.62 -8.43
CA PRO A 5 53.42 8.85 -9.17
C PRO A 5 52.06 9.03 -9.78
N THR A 6 51.71 10.26 -9.87
CA THR A 6 50.72 11.03 -10.60
C THR A 6 50.91 10.95 -12.11
N ASN A 7 49.81 11.01 -12.90
CA ASN A 7 49.83 11.59 -14.24
C ASN A 7 48.52 12.30 -14.60
N ARG A 8 48.68 13.55 -14.96
CA ARG A 8 47.67 14.52 -15.42
C ARG A 8 47.75 14.64 -16.95
N PRO A 9 46.69 15.08 -17.63
CA PRO A 9 46.60 15.15 -19.09
C PRO A 9 47.17 16.44 -19.68
N PRO A 10 47.41 16.53 -20.98
CA PRO A 10 47.67 17.81 -21.65
C PRO A 10 46.52 18.29 -22.52
N SER A 11 46.34 19.59 -22.48
CA SER A 11 45.43 20.43 -23.29
C SER A 11 46.14 21.01 -24.55
N PRO A 12 45.50 21.84 -25.38
CA PRO A 12 45.58 21.82 -26.86
C PRO A 12 46.45 22.92 -27.44
N GLN A 13 46.79 22.78 -28.73
CA GLN A 13 47.44 23.87 -29.51
C GLN A 13 46.77 24.07 -30.89
N SER A 14 46.25 25.23 -31.08
CA SER A 14 46.37 26.38 -32.01
C SER A 14 46.84 26.19 -33.45
N ARG A 15 46.06 26.78 -34.32
CA ARG A 15 46.18 27.35 -35.69
C ARG A 15 47.61 27.67 -36.21
N PRO A 16 47.82 27.82 -37.56
CA PRO A 16 47.55 29.10 -38.22
C PRO A 16 47.03 29.10 -39.66
N ALA A 17 46.69 30.28 -40.12
CA ALA A 17 46.22 30.74 -41.43
C ALA A 17 47.35 31.06 -42.42
N SER A 18 47.01 31.13 -43.71
CA SER A 18 47.47 32.16 -44.70
C SER A 18 46.98 31.79 -46.11
N THR A 19 46.23 32.64 -46.75
CA THR A 19 46.58 33.67 -47.74
C THR A 19 46.97 33.15 -49.15
N GLN A 20 46.20 33.48 -50.17
CA GLN A 20 46.51 34.42 -51.27
C GLN A 20 45.69 34.20 -52.53
N ALA A 21 45.18 35.34 -53.07
CA ALA A 21 44.69 35.43 -54.46
C ALA A 21 45.85 35.80 -55.39
N PRO A 22 45.68 35.65 -56.70
CA PRO A 22 45.73 36.84 -57.56
C PRO A 22 44.79 36.90 -58.79
N SER A 23 44.22 37.98 -59.07
CA SER A 23 44.34 39.04 -60.13
C SER A 23 44.12 38.67 -61.60
N ARG A 24 43.12 39.41 -62.15
CA ARG A 24 43.00 40.16 -63.43
C ARG A 24 43.53 39.61 -64.76
N SER A 25 42.63 39.63 -65.74
CA SER A 25 42.88 40.39 -66.98
C SER A 25 41.62 40.64 -67.84
N THR A 26 41.48 41.76 -68.24
CA THR A 26 40.76 42.65 -69.15
C THR A 26 40.46 42.05 -70.56
N GLY A 27 39.31 42.49 -71.09
CA GLY A 27 39.01 42.39 -72.54
C GLY A 27 37.54 42.69 -72.87
N GLN A 28 37.22 43.95 -73.18
CA GLN A 28 36.05 44.34 -73.97
C GLN A 28 36.46 44.43 -75.48
N PRO A 29 35.53 44.32 -76.46
CA PRO A 29 34.52 45.38 -76.72
C PRO A 29 33.17 44.94 -77.37
N THR A 30 32.21 45.82 -77.19
CA THR A 30 31.18 46.39 -78.09
C THR A 30 30.03 45.58 -78.71
N ALA A 31 28.85 46.14 -78.45
CA ALA A 31 27.69 46.51 -79.27
C ALA A 31 26.67 45.46 -79.67
N GLY A 32 25.42 45.70 -79.22
CA GLY A 32 24.21 45.12 -79.74
C GLY A 32 23.02 45.30 -78.77
N ARG A 33 22.39 46.48 -78.90
CA ARG A 33 21.24 46.91 -78.13
C ARG A 33 19.97 46.18 -78.70
N THR A 34 19.38 45.29 -77.99
CA THR A 34 17.97 44.91 -78.15
C THR A 34 17.41 44.57 -76.81
N ASP A 35 16.23 45.04 -76.56
CA ASP A 35 15.41 45.11 -75.40
C ASP A 35 15.20 43.79 -74.75
N SER A 36 16.02 43.43 -73.77
CA SER A 36 15.96 42.19 -73.00
C SER A 36 15.40 42.33 -71.60
N SER A 37 15.08 43.58 -71.21
CA SER A 37 14.64 43.89 -69.82
C SER A 37 13.22 43.31 -69.47
N GLU A 38 12.32 43.34 -70.46
CA GLU A 38 10.96 42.82 -70.25
C GLU A 38 10.88 41.30 -70.22
N PHE A 39 11.69 40.65 -71.07
CA PHE A 39 11.72 39.18 -71.11
C PHE A 39 12.29 38.57 -69.81
N PHE A 40 13.33 39.16 -69.26
CA PHE A 40 13.86 38.70 -67.96
C PHE A 40 12.96 39.02 -66.79
N ALA A 41 12.22 40.13 -66.85
CA ALA A 41 11.25 40.50 -65.79
C ALA A 41 10.04 39.51 -65.79
N GLN A 42 9.53 39.12 -66.96
CA GLN A 42 8.47 38.13 -67.05
C GLN A 42 8.93 36.72 -66.62
N GLN A 43 10.13 36.31 -66.94
CA GLN A 43 10.69 35.03 -66.56
C GLN A 43 10.98 34.97 -65.05
N ALA A 44 11.44 36.07 -64.44
CA ALA A 44 11.63 36.18 -62.98
C ALA A 44 10.29 36.17 -62.22
N ALA A 45 9.26 36.85 -62.78
CA ALA A 45 7.93 36.84 -62.15
C ALA A 45 7.25 35.45 -62.19
N SER A 46 7.39 34.73 -63.32
CA SER A 46 6.83 33.37 -63.42
C SER A 46 7.57 32.36 -62.51
N GLN A 47 8.91 32.44 -62.42
CA GLN A 47 9.66 31.60 -61.45
C GLN A 47 9.35 31.93 -60.00
N SER A 48 9.13 33.22 -59.65
CA SER A 48 8.74 33.63 -58.30
C SER A 48 7.34 33.12 -57.91
N GLN A 49 6.39 33.10 -58.85
CA GLN A 49 5.05 32.53 -58.60
C GLN A 49 5.10 31.01 -58.45
N GLU A 50 5.84 30.27 -59.26
CA GLU A 50 6.00 28.81 -59.10
C GLU A 50 6.65 28.45 -57.74
N VAL A 51 7.64 29.18 -57.26
CA VAL A 51 8.31 28.96 -55.97
C VAL A 51 7.34 29.22 -54.82
N LEU A 52 6.49 30.25 -54.91
CA LEU A 52 5.49 30.57 -53.90
C LEU A 52 4.38 29.51 -53.87
N VAL A 53 3.92 29.02 -54.99
CA VAL A 53 2.92 27.93 -55.08
C VAL A 53 3.49 26.60 -54.54
N ARG A 54 4.76 26.27 -54.85
CA ARG A 54 5.44 25.10 -54.32
C ARG A 54 5.69 25.21 -52.81
N LYS A 55 6.04 26.39 -52.27
CA LYS A 55 6.17 26.64 -50.82
C LYS A 55 4.79 26.51 -50.11
N ARG A 56 3.71 27.06 -50.66
CA ARG A 56 2.34 26.91 -50.11
C ARG A 56 1.88 25.46 -50.11
N LYS A 57 2.03 24.68 -51.19
CA LYS A 57 1.68 23.23 -51.22
C LYS A 57 2.51 22.40 -50.24
N ARG A 58 3.80 22.66 -50.06
CA ARG A 58 4.66 21.98 -49.07
C ARG A 58 4.28 22.33 -47.63
N SER A 59 3.88 23.56 -47.32
CA SER A 59 3.41 24.00 -46.01
C SER A 59 2.10 23.31 -45.64
N HIS A 60 1.11 23.23 -46.55
CA HIS A 60 -0.17 22.54 -46.30
C HIS A 60 0.01 21.02 -46.12
N SER A 61 0.93 20.40 -46.85
CA SER A 61 1.22 18.95 -46.70
C SER A 61 1.89 18.65 -45.36
N LYS A 62 2.83 19.46 -44.91
CA LYS A 62 3.49 19.33 -43.61
C LYS A 62 2.53 19.56 -42.44
N ARG A 63 1.59 20.54 -42.57
CA ARG A 63 0.57 20.81 -41.57
C ARG A 63 -0.44 19.63 -41.47
N LYS A 64 -0.90 19.10 -42.60
CA LYS A 64 -1.77 17.91 -42.62
C LYS A 64 -1.08 16.66 -42.04
N LYS A 65 0.22 16.43 -42.32
CA LYS A 65 1.00 15.34 -41.70
C LYS A 65 1.13 15.52 -40.19
N ARG A 66 1.44 16.73 -39.71
CA ARG A 66 1.55 17.03 -38.26
C ARG A 66 0.21 16.84 -37.54
N ILE A 67 -0.90 17.27 -38.15
CA ILE A 67 -2.25 17.06 -37.60
C ILE A 67 -2.59 15.56 -37.54
N ARG A 68 -2.28 14.78 -38.60
CA ARG A 68 -2.49 13.32 -38.60
C ARG A 68 -1.64 12.61 -37.54
N ILE A 69 -0.39 12.98 -37.37
CA ILE A 69 0.49 12.45 -36.31
C ILE A 69 -0.05 12.80 -34.93
N ALA A 70 -0.48 14.06 -34.71
CA ALA A 70 -1.09 14.47 -33.44
C ALA A 70 -2.38 13.69 -33.11
N LEU A 71 -3.25 13.47 -34.13
CA LEU A 71 -4.46 12.66 -33.95
C LEU A 71 -4.16 11.18 -33.66
N VAL A 72 -3.13 10.59 -34.30
CA VAL A 72 -2.71 9.23 -34.00
C VAL A 72 -2.12 9.12 -32.61
N VAL A 73 -1.29 10.06 -32.18
CA VAL A 73 -0.75 10.11 -30.81
C VAL A 73 -1.89 10.25 -29.80
N LEU A 74 -2.85 11.13 -30.06
CA LEU A 74 -4.00 11.33 -29.18
C LEU A 74 -4.90 10.07 -29.12
N ALA A 75 -5.09 9.38 -30.24
CA ALA A 75 -5.80 8.09 -30.28
C ALA A 75 -5.05 6.98 -29.52
N VAL A 76 -3.73 6.90 -29.64
CA VAL A 76 -2.91 5.95 -28.88
C VAL A 76 -2.95 6.26 -27.40
N VAL A 77 -2.85 7.53 -26.99
CA VAL A 77 -2.98 7.95 -25.58
C VAL A 77 -4.38 7.62 -25.04
N ALA A 78 -5.44 7.85 -25.83
CA ALA A 78 -6.81 7.50 -25.45
C ALA A 78 -7.02 5.98 -25.36
N LEU A 79 -6.41 5.19 -26.23
CA LEU A 79 -6.48 3.72 -26.20
C LEU A 79 -5.71 3.14 -25.01
N VAL A 80 -4.52 3.66 -24.75
CA VAL A 80 -3.70 3.22 -23.60
C VAL A 80 -4.35 3.66 -22.28
N GLY A 81 -4.78 4.93 -22.17
CA GLY A 81 -5.45 5.45 -20.99
C GLY A 81 -6.83 4.81 -20.74
N GLY A 82 -7.61 4.59 -21.81
CA GLY A 82 -8.91 3.93 -21.72
C GLY A 82 -8.79 2.43 -21.40
N GLY A 83 -7.77 1.75 -21.92
CA GLY A 83 -7.51 0.34 -21.64
C GLY A 83 -7.10 0.09 -20.19
N THR A 84 -6.26 0.94 -19.63
CA THR A 84 -5.86 0.85 -18.21
C THR A 84 -7.02 1.17 -17.27
N ALA A 85 -7.80 2.22 -17.54
CA ALA A 85 -8.98 2.56 -16.73
C ALA A 85 -10.05 1.45 -16.80
N TRP A 86 -10.29 0.85 -17.97
CA TRP A 86 -11.22 -0.27 -18.11
C TRP A 86 -10.70 -1.53 -17.40
N GLY A 87 -9.41 -1.81 -17.47
CA GLY A 87 -8.75 -2.92 -16.74
C GLY A 87 -8.92 -2.78 -15.24
N ILE A 88 -8.62 -1.62 -14.69
CA ILE A 88 -8.78 -1.33 -13.25
C ILE A 88 -10.25 -1.46 -12.84
N MET A 89 -11.19 -0.90 -13.60
CA MET A 89 -12.63 -0.97 -13.30
C MET A 89 -13.17 -2.41 -13.34
N SER A 90 -12.71 -3.23 -14.29
CA SER A 90 -13.13 -4.64 -14.36
C SER A 90 -12.58 -5.45 -13.18
N THR A 91 -11.36 -5.16 -12.74
CA THR A 91 -10.73 -5.77 -11.57
C THR A 91 -11.48 -5.42 -10.29
N ILE A 92 -11.84 -4.16 -10.09
CA ILE A 92 -12.62 -3.69 -8.93
C ILE A 92 -13.99 -4.38 -8.85
N LYS A 93 -14.70 -4.50 -9.98
CA LYS A 93 -16.01 -5.20 -10.01
C LYS A 93 -15.91 -6.69 -9.70
N ALA A 94 -14.83 -7.36 -10.11
CA ALA A 94 -14.60 -8.76 -9.75
C ALA A 94 -14.36 -8.90 -8.24
N GLY A 95 -13.64 -7.95 -7.63
CA GLY A 95 -13.39 -7.90 -6.21
C GLY A 95 -14.68 -7.70 -5.37
N GLU A 96 -15.59 -6.85 -5.83
CA GLU A 96 -16.90 -6.63 -5.18
C GLU A 96 -17.69 -7.93 -4.96
N GLY A 97 -17.80 -8.75 -6.01
CA GLY A 97 -18.51 -10.03 -5.93
C GLY A 97 -17.85 -11.01 -4.95
N ALA A 98 -16.52 -11.13 -5.01
CA ALA A 98 -15.76 -12.02 -4.12
C ALA A 98 -15.86 -11.58 -2.64
N ILE A 99 -15.80 -10.29 -2.37
CA ILE A 99 -15.96 -9.72 -1.02
C ILE A 99 -17.34 -10.03 -0.46
N HIS A 100 -18.40 -9.81 -1.21
CA HIS A 100 -19.77 -10.04 -0.76
C HIS A 100 -20.04 -11.52 -0.44
N GLU A 101 -19.50 -12.43 -1.24
CA GLU A 101 -19.60 -13.88 -0.97
C GLU A 101 -18.82 -14.30 0.28
N ALA A 102 -17.62 -13.75 0.49
CA ALA A 102 -16.74 -14.12 1.57
C ALA A 102 -17.13 -13.57 2.95
N SER A 103 -17.94 -12.51 3.02
CA SER A 103 -18.23 -11.78 4.27
C SER A 103 -19.54 -12.22 4.97
N GLN A 104 -20.11 -13.37 4.60
CA GLN A 104 -21.33 -13.89 5.24
C GLN A 104 -21.06 -14.27 6.69
N ALA A 105 -21.89 -13.74 7.60
CA ALA A 105 -21.80 -14.04 9.02
C ALA A 105 -22.55 -15.36 9.34
N GLU A 106 -21.85 -16.32 9.93
CA GLU A 106 -22.40 -17.59 10.39
C GLU A 106 -22.01 -17.80 11.86
N ASP A 107 -22.94 -18.30 12.69
CA ASP A 107 -22.72 -18.73 14.06
C ASP A 107 -22.11 -17.64 15.00
N ILE A 108 -22.64 -16.40 14.91
CA ILE A 108 -22.21 -15.29 15.78
C ILE A 108 -22.55 -15.61 17.24
N GLN A 109 -21.56 -15.51 18.12
CA GLN A 109 -21.70 -15.71 19.55
C GLN A 109 -22.02 -14.40 20.30
N THR A 110 -22.45 -14.52 21.55
CA THR A 110 -22.82 -13.36 22.38
C THR A 110 -22.42 -13.58 23.83
N VAL A 111 -22.54 -12.54 24.65
CA VAL A 111 -22.40 -12.59 26.11
C VAL A 111 -23.72 -13.02 26.79
N GLU A 112 -23.63 -13.52 28.02
CA GLU A 112 -24.79 -14.07 28.77
C GLU A 112 -25.93 -13.05 28.99
N ASN A 113 -25.64 -11.75 29.07
CA ASN A 113 -26.61 -10.67 29.26
C ASN A 113 -27.13 -10.05 27.97
N ALA A 114 -26.76 -10.59 26.80
CA ALA A 114 -27.30 -10.19 25.51
C ALA A 114 -28.40 -11.17 25.05
N VAL A 115 -29.40 -10.66 24.34
CA VAL A 115 -30.44 -11.45 23.70
C VAL A 115 -30.31 -11.27 22.18
N THR A 116 -30.15 -12.39 21.47
CA THR A 116 -29.98 -12.40 20.02
C THR A 116 -31.22 -12.89 19.29
N TYR A 117 -31.39 -12.39 18.10
CA TYR A 117 -32.42 -12.80 17.13
C TYR A 117 -31.72 -12.97 15.77
N ASP A 118 -32.35 -13.72 14.88
CA ASP A 118 -31.89 -13.90 13.49
C ASP A 118 -30.40 -14.31 13.41
N GLU A 119 -30.03 -15.33 14.17
CA GLU A 119 -28.65 -15.88 14.16
C GLU A 119 -27.56 -14.87 14.54
N GLY A 120 -27.91 -13.90 15.42
CA GLY A 120 -26.98 -12.84 15.85
C GLY A 120 -27.05 -11.56 15.03
N LYS A 121 -27.87 -11.48 13.97
CA LYS A 121 -28.03 -10.27 13.16
C LYS A 121 -28.71 -9.12 13.92
N THR A 122 -29.53 -9.45 14.91
CA THR A 122 -30.13 -8.47 15.81
C THR A 122 -29.80 -8.83 17.26
N VAL A 123 -29.33 -7.86 18.02
CA VAL A 123 -28.89 -8.03 19.41
C VAL A 123 -29.56 -7.00 20.30
N LYS A 124 -30.08 -7.43 21.46
CA LYS A 124 -30.46 -6.53 22.56
C LYS A 124 -29.42 -6.63 23.66
N TYR A 125 -28.82 -5.50 24.01
CA TYR A 125 -27.78 -5.40 25.02
C TYR A 125 -27.90 -4.07 25.78
N ASN A 126 -27.85 -4.11 27.11
CA ASN A 126 -27.94 -2.94 27.98
C ASN A 126 -29.14 -2.01 27.70
N GLY A 127 -30.27 -2.57 27.25
CA GLY A 127 -31.50 -1.82 26.96
C GLY A 127 -31.60 -1.26 25.56
N HIS A 128 -30.58 -1.41 24.75
CA HIS A 128 -30.52 -0.97 23.35
C HIS A 128 -30.62 -2.14 22.37
N THR A 129 -31.09 -1.85 21.17
CA THR A 129 -31.20 -2.79 20.06
C THR A 129 -30.16 -2.45 18.99
N TYR A 130 -29.43 -3.45 18.56
CA TYR A 130 -28.34 -3.33 17.57
C TYR A 130 -28.64 -4.24 16.37
N ALA A 131 -28.43 -3.74 15.17
CA ALA A 131 -28.52 -4.52 13.94
C ALA A 131 -27.13 -4.68 13.31
N LEU A 132 -26.79 -5.89 12.89
CA LEU A 132 -25.52 -6.21 12.22
C LEU A 132 -25.40 -5.38 10.93
N ASN A 133 -24.24 -4.78 10.75
CA ASN A 133 -23.88 -4.13 9.50
C ASN A 133 -23.33 -5.18 8.51
N GLU A 134 -24.17 -5.61 7.58
CA GLU A 134 -23.81 -6.64 6.58
C GLU A 134 -22.79 -6.16 5.53
N ASN A 135 -22.44 -4.85 5.53
CA ASN A 135 -21.41 -4.28 4.64
C ASN A 135 -19.99 -4.35 5.23
N MET A 136 -19.83 -4.96 6.40
CA MET A 136 -18.53 -5.08 7.06
C MET A 136 -17.68 -6.18 6.43
N VAL A 137 -16.43 -5.85 6.15
CA VAL A 137 -15.39 -6.78 5.68
C VAL A 137 -14.23 -6.75 6.66
N SER A 138 -13.78 -7.94 7.09
CA SER A 138 -12.69 -8.05 8.04
C SER A 138 -11.47 -8.76 7.45
N ILE A 139 -10.29 -8.21 7.76
CA ILE A 139 -8.99 -8.73 7.38
C ILE A 139 -8.15 -8.91 8.65
N CYS A 140 -7.70 -10.15 8.94
CA CYS A 140 -6.72 -10.39 9.99
C CYS A 140 -5.33 -9.97 9.51
N VAL A 141 -4.78 -8.90 10.09
CA VAL A 141 -3.42 -8.44 9.80
C VAL A 141 -2.48 -9.01 10.85
N ILE A 142 -1.46 -9.74 10.38
CA ILE A 142 -0.52 -10.48 11.22
C ILE A 142 0.89 -9.97 10.94
N GLY A 143 1.62 -9.57 11.97
CA GLY A 143 3.04 -9.28 11.89
C GLY A 143 3.85 -10.44 12.43
N PHE A 144 4.74 -11.02 11.63
CA PHE A 144 5.62 -12.11 12.06
C PHE A 144 7.07 -11.83 11.71
N ASP A 145 7.98 -12.35 12.53
CA ASP A 145 9.43 -12.28 12.28
C ASP A 145 9.91 -13.64 11.78
N ARG A 146 10.39 -13.66 10.55
CA ARG A 146 11.01 -14.83 9.95
C ARG A 146 12.50 -14.57 9.79
N THR A 147 13.29 -15.04 10.73
CA THR A 147 14.75 -14.95 10.66
C THR A 147 15.36 -15.97 9.68
N ALA A 148 14.66 -17.08 9.40
CA ALA A 148 14.98 -18.05 8.36
C ALA A 148 13.70 -18.72 7.84
N PRO A 149 13.70 -19.31 6.62
CA PRO A 149 12.62 -20.21 6.21
C PRO A 149 12.54 -21.36 7.22
N ALA A 150 11.33 -21.64 7.74
CA ALA A 150 11.12 -22.83 8.57
C ALA A 150 11.57 -24.04 7.75
N GLU A 151 12.60 -24.77 8.25
CA GLU A 151 12.93 -26.06 7.70
C GLU A 151 11.80 -27.06 8.06
N VAL A 152 11.66 -28.11 7.27
CA VAL A 152 10.61 -29.12 7.51
C VAL A 152 10.77 -29.70 8.92
N GLY A 153 9.79 -29.42 9.79
CA GLY A 153 9.78 -29.85 11.20
C GLY A 153 10.20 -28.81 12.23
N GLU A 154 10.58 -27.58 11.85
CA GLU A 154 10.76 -26.45 12.77
C GLU A 154 9.42 -25.74 13.04
N LYS A 155 9.30 -25.18 14.27
CA LYS A 155 8.12 -24.39 14.62
C LYS A 155 8.07 -23.09 13.80
N ALA A 156 6.88 -22.73 13.39
CA ALA A 156 6.61 -21.62 12.47
C ALA A 156 6.90 -20.19 13.01
N GLY A 157 7.47 -20.05 14.21
CA GLY A 157 7.61 -18.76 14.87
C GLY A 157 6.32 -18.31 15.56
N GLN A 158 6.20 -17.03 15.87
CA GLN A 158 5.05 -16.45 16.57
C GLN A 158 4.51 -15.23 15.82
N ALA A 159 3.21 -14.97 15.96
CA ALA A 159 2.61 -13.73 15.54
C ALA A 159 2.93 -12.61 16.57
N ASP A 160 3.83 -11.70 16.21
CA ASP A 160 4.27 -10.62 17.10
C ASP A 160 3.30 -9.43 17.14
N ALA A 161 2.47 -9.29 16.13
CA ALA A 161 1.37 -8.34 16.06
C ALA A 161 0.16 -9.03 15.44
N VAL A 162 -1.01 -8.85 16.04
CA VAL A 162 -2.28 -9.31 15.47
C VAL A 162 -3.29 -8.19 15.61
N LEU A 163 -3.92 -7.82 14.52
CA LEU A 163 -5.03 -6.88 14.52
C LEU A 163 -6.07 -7.29 13.48
N VAL A 164 -7.32 -6.89 13.69
CA VAL A 164 -8.38 -7.07 12.71
C VAL A 164 -8.74 -5.71 12.12
N MET A 165 -8.58 -5.59 10.82
CA MET A 165 -9.03 -4.43 10.06
C MET A 165 -10.48 -4.68 9.65
N ALA A 166 -11.42 -3.95 10.23
CA ALA A 166 -12.83 -3.96 9.89
C ALA A 166 -13.14 -2.74 9.02
N LEU A 167 -13.70 -2.95 7.84
CA LEU A 167 -14.03 -1.93 6.85
C LEU A 167 -15.50 -2.02 6.49
N ASP A 168 -16.23 -0.91 6.65
CA ASP A 168 -17.56 -0.74 6.08
C ASP A 168 -17.44 -0.32 4.61
N THR A 169 -17.84 -1.21 3.70
CA THR A 169 -17.72 -0.97 2.25
C THR A 169 -18.73 0.04 1.71
N GLU A 170 -19.79 0.34 2.46
CA GLU A 170 -20.79 1.35 2.10
C GLU A 170 -20.30 2.76 2.45
N THR A 171 -19.75 2.94 3.67
CA THR A 171 -19.29 4.25 4.16
C THR A 171 -17.81 4.49 3.90
N GLY A 172 -17.01 3.43 3.70
CA GLY A 172 -15.55 3.47 3.61
C GLY A 172 -14.86 3.69 4.97
N GLU A 173 -15.60 3.69 6.08
CA GLU A 173 -15.01 3.76 7.41
C GLU A 173 -14.23 2.50 7.73
N ALA A 174 -13.04 2.68 8.29
CA ALA A 174 -12.17 1.59 8.67
C ALA A 174 -11.77 1.69 10.15
N THR A 175 -11.85 0.54 10.85
CA THR A 175 -11.41 0.41 12.23
C THR A 175 -10.41 -0.73 12.36
N ALA A 176 -9.23 -0.45 12.92
CA ALA A 176 -8.27 -1.46 13.31
C ALA A 176 -8.48 -1.85 14.78
N ILE A 177 -8.78 -3.12 15.03
CA ILE A 177 -8.94 -3.69 16.37
C ILE A 177 -7.65 -4.42 16.73
N GLY A 178 -6.86 -3.87 17.64
CA GLY A 178 -5.63 -4.49 18.13
C GLY A 178 -5.95 -5.65 19.09
N LEU A 179 -5.41 -6.82 18.80
CA LEU A 179 -5.53 -8.01 19.64
C LEU A 179 -4.20 -8.20 20.40
N PRO A 180 -4.16 -8.02 21.75
CA PRO A 180 -2.93 -8.21 22.51
C PRO A 180 -2.39 -9.65 22.33
N ARG A 181 -1.14 -9.76 21.85
CA ARG A 181 -0.53 -11.05 21.48
C ARG A 181 -0.45 -12.07 22.63
N ASP A 182 -0.38 -11.57 23.86
CA ASP A 182 -0.29 -12.37 25.07
C ASP A 182 -1.67 -12.72 25.65
N SER A 183 -2.77 -12.46 24.92
CA SER A 183 -4.14 -12.82 25.33
C SER A 183 -4.27 -14.32 25.52
N MET A 184 -4.75 -14.73 26.70
CA MET A 184 -5.00 -16.12 27.06
C MET A 184 -6.34 -16.58 26.48
N VAL A 185 -6.29 -17.28 25.36
CA VAL A 185 -7.44 -17.69 24.53
C VAL A 185 -7.36 -19.17 24.17
N GLU A 186 -8.47 -19.73 23.69
CA GLU A 186 -8.49 -21.10 23.18
C GLU A 186 -7.81 -21.18 21.82
N VAL A 187 -6.69 -21.87 21.75
CA VAL A 187 -5.91 -22.14 20.54
C VAL A 187 -5.99 -23.61 20.19
N GLY A 188 -6.15 -23.92 18.90
CA GLY A 188 -6.13 -25.30 18.41
C GLY A 188 -4.73 -25.89 18.51
N GLU A 189 -4.64 -27.09 19.11
CA GLU A 189 -3.44 -27.89 19.10
C GLU A 189 -3.47 -28.92 17.98
N PHE A 190 -2.35 -29.10 17.32
CA PHE A 190 -2.19 -30.02 16.20
C PHE A 190 -0.93 -30.86 16.33
N VAL A 191 -1.02 -32.13 15.91
CA VAL A 191 0.13 -33.02 15.73
C VAL A 191 0.19 -33.40 14.25
N GLY A 192 1.11 -32.78 13.52
CA GLY A 192 1.03 -32.74 12.06
C GLY A 192 -0.27 -32.03 11.64
N ASP A 193 -1.04 -32.62 10.74
CA ASP A 193 -2.34 -32.08 10.30
C ASP A 193 -3.52 -32.50 11.17
N ALA A 194 -3.29 -33.31 12.21
CA ALA A 194 -4.36 -33.83 13.08
C ALA A 194 -4.67 -32.85 14.20
N PHE A 195 -5.89 -32.31 14.23
CA PHE A 195 -6.41 -31.54 15.36
C PHE A 195 -6.60 -32.49 16.58
N ILE A 196 -6.00 -32.12 17.72
CA ILE A 196 -6.05 -32.93 18.95
C ILE A 196 -6.86 -32.27 20.06
N GLY A 197 -7.14 -30.98 19.99
CA GLY A 197 -7.96 -30.29 21.00
C GLY A 197 -7.76 -28.77 20.98
N LEU A 198 -8.41 -28.13 21.95
CA LEU A 198 -8.23 -26.73 22.27
C LEU A 198 -7.50 -26.64 23.62
N ASP A 199 -6.51 -25.78 23.71
CA ASP A 199 -5.87 -25.44 24.96
C ASP A 199 -5.82 -23.92 25.16
N LYS A 200 -5.84 -23.49 26.42
CA LYS A 200 -5.78 -22.06 26.76
C LYS A 200 -4.35 -21.58 26.80
N MET A 201 -3.97 -20.80 25.80
CA MET A 201 -2.62 -20.27 25.65
C MET A 201 -2.64 -18.89 25.01
N GLN A 202 -1.46 -18.27 24.91
CA GLN A 202 -1.31 -16.96 24.29
C GLN A 202 -1.70 -16.96 22.81
N LEU A 203 -2.43 -15.93 22.34
CA LEU A 203 -2.83 -15.75 20.94
C LEU A 203 -1.68 -15.93 19.96
N CYS A 204 -0.49 -15.37 20.26
CA CYS A 204 0.67 -15.43 19.37
C CYS A 204 1.12 -16.85 19.03
N LEU A 205 0.76 -17.85 19.85
CA LEU A 205 1.09 -19.26 19.63
C LEU A 205 0.22 -19.91 18.56
N ALA A 206 -0.96 -19.35 18.24
CA ALA A 206 -1.81 -19.86 17.18
C ALA A 206 -1.05 -19.98 15.85
N TYR A 207 -0.19 -19.01 15.53
CA TYR A 207 0.67 -19.02 14.35
C TYR A 207 1.68 -20.17 14.36
N SER A 208 2.19 -20.52 15.55
CA SER A 208 3.25 -21.54 15.73
C SER A 208 2.76 -22.97 15.48
N TYR A 209 1.45 -23.22 15.52
CA TYR A 209 0.86 -24.54 15.25
C TYR A 209 0.63 -24.83 13.78
N GLY A 210 0.83 -23.86 12.90
CA GLY A 210 0.74 -24.05 11.46
C GLY A 210 2.12 -24.28 10.81
N ASP A 211 2.16 -24.04 9.51
CA ASP A 211 3.31 -24.26 8.62
C ASP A 211 4.24 -23.04 8.48
N GLY A 212 3.98 -21.97 9.21
CA GLY A 212 4.66 -20.67 9.03
C GLY A 212 4.23 -19.94 7.76
N ARG A 213 3.14 -20.37 7.12
CA ARG A 213 2.58 -19.82 5.88
C ARG A 213 1.04 -19.72 6.02
N GLU A 214 0.33 -20.23 5.03
CA GLU A 214 -1.13 -20.11 4.91
C GLU A 214 -1.87 -20.76 6.07
N THR A 215 -1.47 -21.97 6.51
CA THR A 215 -2.10 -22.68 7.65
C THR A 215 -1.91 -21.89 8.95
N SER A 216 -0.72 -21.31 9.18
CA SER A 216 -0.47 -20.44 10.34
C SER A 216 -1.36 -19.19 10.35
N CYS A 217 -1.55 -18.58 9.15
CA CYS A 217 -2.45 -17.43 8.99
C CYS A 217 -3.90 -17.82 9.28
N GLN A 218 -4.37 -18.94 8.75
CA GLN A 218 -5.74 -19.47 8.97
C GLN A 218 -6.01 -19.76 10.45
N TYR A 219 -5.06 -20.41 11.16
CA TYR A 219 -5.22 -20.69 12.60
C TYR A 219 -5.29 -19.40 13.41
N THR A 220 -4.42 -18.44 13.13
CA THR A 220 -4.44 -17.14 13.80
C THR A 220 -5.74 -16.38 13.52
N THR A 221 -6.22 -16.39 12.27
CA THR A 221 -7.49 -15.77 11.88
C THR A 221 -8.69 -16.40 12.56
N THR A 222 -8.71 -17.72 12.68
CA THR A 222 -9.77 -18.46 13.40
C THR A 222 -9.82 -18.07 14.88
N VAL A 223 -8.66 -17.96 15.53
CA VAL A 223 -8.59 -17.53 16.93
C VAL A 223 -9.02 -16.07 17.07
N ALA A 224 -8.59 -15.18 16.15
CA ALA A 224 -9.03 -13.78 16.14
C ALA A 224 -10.55 -13.64 15.99
N SER A 225 -11.19 -14.44 15.11
CA SER A 225 -12.64 -14.49 14.96
C SER A 225 -13.34 -14.89 16.26
N ARG A 226 -12.87 -15.95 16.93
CA ARG A 226 -13.41 -16.38 18.24
C ARG A 226 -13.27 -15.31 19.31
N MET A 227 -12.16 -14.58 19.35
CA MET A 227 -11.96 -13.45 20.27
C MET A 227 -12.98 -12.34 20.05
N LEU A 228 -13.47 -12.19 18.82
CA LEU A 228 -14.50 -11.22 18.43
C LEU A 228 -15.89 -11.86 18.29
N TYR A 229 -16.21 -12.85 19.11
CA TYR A 229 -17.51 -13.51 19.16
C TYR A 229 -17.95 -14.12 17.84
N ASN A 230 -17.02 -14.75 17.12
CA ASN A 230 -17.17 -15.36 15.81
C ASN A 230 -17.58 -14.36 14.70
N MET A 231 -17.19 -13.08 14.84
CA MET A 231 -17.32 -12.17 13.70
C MET A 231 -16.54 -12.71 12.49
N PRO A 232 -17.11 -12.68 11.28
CA PRO A 232 -16.48 -13.23 10.10
C PRO A 232 -15.20 -12.48 9.76
N ILE A 233 -14.10 -13.21 9.61
CA ILE A 233 -12.82 -12.69 9.14
C ILE A 233 -12.39 -13.55 7.95
N SER A 234 -12.73 -13.12 6.75
CA SER A 234 -12.57 -13.92 5.53
C SER A 234 -11.18 -13.81 4.92
N TYR A 235 -10.46 -12.74 5.25
CA TYR A 235 -9.16 -12.44 4.70
C TYR A 235 -8.09 -12.37 5.78
N TYR A 236 -6.86 -12.72 5.39
CA TYR A 236 -5.68 -12.46 6.17
C TYR A 236 -4.61 -11.78 5.32
N PHE A 237 -3.80 -10.96 5.98
CA PHE A 237 -2.63 -10.31 5.43
C PHE A 237 -1.49 -10.42 6.45
N ALA A 238 -0.62 -11.40 6.28
CA ALA A 238 0.50 -11.65 7.17
C ALA A 238 1.77 -11.02 6.58
N LEU A 239 2.29 -9.99 7.24
CA LEU A 239 3.47 -9.23 6.82
C LEU A 239 4.72 -9.70 7.57
N ASP A 240 5.74 -10.10 6.85
CA ASP A 240 7.09 -10.29 7.37
C ASP A 240 7.66 -8.91 7.78
N LEU A 241 8.23 -8.83 8.97
CA LEU A 241 8.82 -7.59 9.50
C LEU A 241 9.90 -6.99 8.57
N ARG A 242 10.54 -7.79 7.72
CA ARG A 242 11.48 -7.31 6.69
C ARG A 242 10.82 -6.40 5.66
N GLY A 243 9.50 -6.49 5.49
CA GLY A 243 8.71 -5.63 4.59
C GLY A 243 8.45 -4.23 5.15
N VAL A 244 8.58 -4.02 6.47
CA VAL A 244 8.26 -2.73 7.11
C VAL A 244 9.11 -1.59 6.53
N GLY A 245 10.42 -1.77 6.42
CA GLY A 245 11.32 -0.76 5.86
C GLY A 245 10.98 -0.37 4.42
N PRO A 246 10.93 -1.34 3.48
CA PRO A 246 10.56 -1.07 2.09
C PRO A 246 9.21 -0.38 1.93
N LEU A 247 8.18 -0.82 2.65
CA LEU A 247 6.85 -0.20 2.61
C LEU A 247 6.86 1.22 3.16
N ASN A 248 7.53 1.42 4.29
CA ASN A 248 7.72 2.73 4.88
C ASN A 248 8.38 3.72 3.90
N ASP A 249 9.44 3.28 3.22
CA ASP A 249 10.19 4.12 2.29
C ASP A 249 9.41 4.38 0.99
N ALA A 250 8.52 3.46 0.58
CA ALA A 250 7.65 3.62 -0.59
C ALA A 250 6.67 4.79 -0.44
N ILE A 251 6.29 5.15 0.79
CA ILE A 251 5.45 6.35 1.06
C ILE A 251 6.26 7.58 1.47
N GLY A 252 7.59 7.55 1.33
CA GLY A 252 8.48 8.66 1.68
C GLY A 252 8.81 8.78 3.17
N GLY A 253 8.66 7.69 3.94
CA GLY A 253 8.86 7.64 5.38
C GLY A 253 7.59 7.97 6.16
N VAL A 254 7.49 7.47 7.40
CA VAL A 254 6.35 7.72 8.29
C VAL A 254 6.68 8.82 9.29
N ALA A 255 5.96 9.94 9.21
CA ALA A 255 6.06 11.04 10.15
C ALA A 255 5.17 10.77 11.37
N LEU A 256 5.73 10.84 12.57
CA LEU A 256 5.01 10.69 13.83
C LEU A 256 5.79 11.30 15.00
N THR A 257 5.11 11.49 16.13
CA THR A 257 5.71 11.85 17.42
C THR A 257 5.84 10.57 18.26
N PRO A 258 7.07 10.02 18.48
CA PRO A 258 7.25 8.74 19.14
C PRO A 258 6.67 8.68 20.56
N LEU A 259 6.03 7.54 20.89
CA LEU A 259 5.50 7.25 22.23
C LEU A 259 6.59 6.84 23.22
N GLN A 260 7.75 6.43 22.73
CA GLN A 260 8.90 6.02 23.55
C GLN A 260 10.19 6.28 22.78
N SER A 261 11.26 6.60 23.53
CA SER A 261 12.62 6.62 23.00
C SER A 261 13.10 5.21 22.69
N ILE A 262 13.75 5.01 21.55
CA ILE A 262 14.30 3.72 21.15
C ILE A 262 15.83 3.74 21.32
N PRO A 263 16.40 2.89 22.16
CA PRO A 263 17.86 2.86 22.41
C PRO A 263 18.66 2.68 21.12
N ASP A 264 19.83 3.31 21.07
CA ASP A 264 20.78 3.26 19.95
C ASP A 264 20.20 3.78 18.62
N THR A 265 19.23 4.70 18.70
CA THR A 265 18.62 5.39 17.55
C THR A 265 18.46 6.88 17.85
N ALA A 266 18.10 7.66 16.81
CA ALA A 266 17.72 9.07 16.97
C ALA A 266 16.21 9.24 17.28
N ILE A 267 15.50 8.16 17.65
CA ILE A 267 14.07 8.22 17.97
C ILE A 267 13.92 8.58 19.45
N VAL A 268 13.41 9.79 19.72
CA VAL A 268 13.22 10.35 21.06
C VAL A 268 11.74 10.55 21.34
N GLU A 269 11.27 10.11 22.51
CA GLU A 269 9.90 10.27 22.95
C GLU A 269 9.46 11.74 22.92
N GLY A 270 8.30 12.00 22.32
CA GLY A 270 7.70 13.34 22.26
C GLY A 270 8.34 14.28 21.22
N GLU A 271 9.38 13.88 20.49
CA GLU A 271 10.02 14.70 19.45
C GLU A 271 9.57 14.24 18.06
N ASP A 272 8.98 15.15 17.27
CA ASP A 272 8.53 14.85 15.91
C ASP A 272 9.67 14.31 15.06
N THR A 273 9.44 13.20 14.38
CA THR A 273 10.43 12.55 13.52
C THR A 273 9.79 11.94 12.28
N VAL A 274 10.62 11.68 11.27
CA VAL A 274 10.24 10.84 10.12
C VAL A 274 11.04 9.56 10.17
N LEU A 275 10.37 8.44 10.28
CA LEU A 275 10.99 7.12 10.30
C LEU A 275 11.34 6.68 8.88
N PHE A 276 12.57 6.20 8.66
CA PHE A 276 13.05 5.63 7.40
C PHE A 276 13.70 4.26 7.63
N GLY A 277 13.54 3.36 6.66
CA GLY A 277 14.22 2.08 6.57
C GLY A 277 14.21 1.30 7.88
N SER A 278 15.41 1.02 8.41
CA SER A 278 15.59 0.25 9.65
C SER A 278 15.03 0.93 10.90
N ASN A 279 14.91 2.28 10.92
CA ASN A 279 14.32 2.99 12.06
C ASN A 279 12.82 2.73 12.18
N ALA A 280 12.09 2.58 11.07
CA ALA A 280 10.70 2.17 11.08
C ALA A 280 10.54 0.77 11.70
N LEU A 281 11.37 -0.19 11.26
CA LEU A 281 11.39 -1.53 11.83
C LEU A 281 11.75 -1.52 13.32
N ARG A 282 12.79 -0.80 13.70
CA ARG A 282 13.21 -0.67 15.12
C ARG A 282 12.08 -0.12 15.99
N TYR A 283 11.35 0.88 15.52
CA TYR A 283 10.24 1.49 16.26
C TYR A 283 9.10 0.50 16.55
N VAL A 284 8.71 -0.31 15.58
CA VAL A 284 7.61 -1.27 15.72
C VAL A 284 8.03 -2.59 16.37
N GLN A 285 9.33 -2.90 16.41
CA GLN A 285 9.85 -4.18 16.92
C GLN A 285 10.40 -4.09 18.33
N TRP A 286 11.04 -2.98 18.69
CA TRP A 286 11.77 -2.84 19.97
C TRP A 286 10.86 -3.12 21.17
N ARG A 287 11.41 -3.74 22.21
CA ARG A 287 10.73 -4.05 23.47
C ARG A 287 11.72 -4.04 24.62
N ASP A 288 11.35 -3.39 25.73
CA ASP A 288 12.04 -3.54 27.01
C ASP A 288 11.51 -4.77 27.74
N THR A 289 12.21 -5.88 27.62
CA THR A 289 11.79 -7.17 28.22
C THR A 289 11.87 -7.21 29.74
N SER A 290 12.41 -6.17 30.39
CA SER A 290 12.42 -6.05 31.85
C SER A 290 11.08 -5.59 32.41
N VAL A 291 10.18 -5.05 31.58
CA VAL A 291 8.87 -4.52 31.94
C VAL A 291 7.78 -5.50 31.57
N LEU A 292 6.88 -5.80 32.51
CA LEU A 292 5.76 -6.75 32.32
C LEU A 292 4.85 -6.33 31.13
N THR A 293 4.52 -5.03 31.04
CA THR A 293 3.63 -4.47 30.03
C THR A 293 4.31 -4.19 28.69
N SER A 294 5.56 -4.58 28.52
CA SER A 294 6.37 -4.21 27.36
C SER A 294 5.80 -4.66 26.01
N SER A 295 4.99 -5.73 25.98
CA SER A 295 4.28 -6.15 24.79
C SER A 295 3.13 -5.21 24.43
N LEU A 296 2.42 -4.65 25.42
CA LEU A 296 1.38 -3.63 25.22
C LEU A 296 1.98 -2.31 24.76
N ASP A 297 3.12 -1.90 25.32
CA ASP A 297 3.85 -0.71 24.90
C ASP A 297 4.31 -0.81 23.45
N ARG A 298 4.80 -2.00 23.04
CA ARG A 298 5.13 -2.27 21.64
C ARG A 298 3.87 -2.23 20.76
N GLN A 299 2.76 -2.84 21.20
CA GLN A 299 1.50 -2.80 20.46
C GLN A 299 1.00 -1.37 20.29
N ALA A 300 1.08 -0.52 21.32
CA ALA A 300 0.71 0.90 21.21
C ALA A 300 1.51 1.63 20.12
N ARG A 301 2.83 1.36 20.02
CA ARG A 301 3.68 1.92 18.96
C ARG A 301 3.34 1.36 17.58
N GLN A 302 3.02 0.06 17.46
CA GLN A 302 2.56 -0.55 16.21
C GLN A 302 1.24 0.08 15.75
N VAL A 303 0.29 0.28 16.64
CA VAL A 303 -0.99 0.96 16.39
C VAL A 303 -0.76 2.40 15.92
N GLN A 304 0.08 3.17 16.61
CA GLN A 304 0.45 4.52 16.20
C GLN A 304 1.07 4.55 14.80
N TYR A 305 2.01 3.64 14.54
CA TYR A 305 2.69 3.53 13.25
C TYR A 305 1.72 3.21 12.11
N ILE A 306 0.85 2.20 12.30
CA ILE A 306 -0.15 1.81 11.29
C ILE A 306 -1.10 2.96 10.99
N LYS A 307 -1.56 3.70 12.03
CA LYS A 307 -2.43 4.87 11.87
C LYS A 307 -1.74 5.97 11.07
N ALA A 308 -0.49 6.30 11.39
CA ALA A 308 0.28 7.30 10.67
C ALA A 308 0.60 6.87 9.24
N PHE A 309 1.00 5.61 9.03
CA PHE A 309 1.22 5.02 7.71
C PHE A 309 -0.03 5.10 6.84
N ALA A 310 -1.18 4.66 7.35
CA ALA A 310 -2.45 4.67 6.61
C ALA A 310 -2.84 6.10 6.20
N ALA A 311 -2.77 7.07 7.11
CA ALA A 311 -3.09 8.47 6.82
C ALA A 311 -2.18 9.05 5.73
N GLN A 312 -0.88 8.76 5.77
CA GLN A 312 0.08 9.24 4.77
C GLN A 312 -0.10 8.53 3.42
N ALA A 313 -0.34 7.21 3.42
CA ALA A 313 -0.60 6.43 2.20
C ALA A 313 -1.87 6.92 1.49
N LEU A 314 -2.97 7.16 2.23
CA LEU A 314 -4.21 7.73 1.71
C LEU A 314 -4.00 9.15 1.17
N GLY A 315 -3.24 9.99 1.91
CA GLY A 315 -2.88 11.33 1.47
C GLY A 315 -2.05 11.33 0.18
N MET A 316 -1.10 10.40 0.04
CA MET A 316 -0.30 10.23 -1.17
C MET A 316 -1.14 9.75 -2.35
N ALA A 317 -2.11 8.88 -2.12
CA ALA A 317 -3.00 8.38 -3.15
C ALA A 317 -3.85 9.50 -3.78
N GLN A 318 -4.25 10.51 -3.02
CA GLN A 318 -5.04 11.66 -3.49
C GLN A 318 -6.25 11.26 -4.36
N GLY A 319 -6.94 10.17 -3.97
CA GLY A 319 -8.05 9.61 -4.73
C GLY A 319 -7.66 8.71 -5.91
N ASN A 320 -6.36 8.48 -6.14
CA ASN A 320 -5.87 7.57 -7.16
C ASN A 320 -5.67 6.15 -6.57
N VAL A 321 -6.60 5.24 -6.83
CA VAL A 321 -6.51 3.85 -6.37
C VAL A 321 -5.24 3.13 -6.88
N GLY A 322 -4.71 3.53 -8.03
CA GLY A 322 -3.47 2.96 -8.59
C GLY A 322 -2.29 3.07 -7.62
N THR A 323 -2.16 4.17 -6.89
CA THR A 323 -1.11 4.35 -5.88
C THR A 323 -1.22 3.32 -4.74
N LEU A 324 -2.44 3.02 -4.27
CA LEU A 324 -2.65 2.00 -3.24
C LEU A 324 -2.44 0.59 -3.79
N LEU A 325 -2.77 0.32 -5.06
CA LEU A 325 -2.48 -0.94 -5.73
C LEU A 325 -0.96 -1.18 -5.86
N ASP A 326 -0.18 -0.15 -6.16
CA ASP A 326 1.29 -0.23 -6.21
C ASP A 326 1.88 -0.53 -4.83
N LEU A 327 1.36 0.09 -3.77
CA LEU A 327 1.73 -0.23 -2.38
C LEU A 327 1.35 -1.66 -2.00
N PHE A 328 0.17 -2.13 -2.38
CA PHE A 328 -0.27 -3.51 -2.15
C PHE A 328 0.63 -4.52 -2.87
N ASN A 329 1.00 -4.26 -4.11
CA ASN A 329 1.93 -5.12 -4.85
C ASN A 329 3.30 -5.17 -4.16
N THR A 330 3.82 -4.03 -3.70
CA THR A 330 5.07 -3.99 -2.92
C THR A 330 4.95 -4.78 -1.61
N ALA A 331 3.82 -4.64 -0.90
CA ALA A 331 3.56 -5.38 0.34
C ALA A 331 3.46 -6.89 0.09
N SER A 332 2.89 -7.30 -1.04
CA SER A 332 2.71 -8.71 -1.39
C SER A 332 4.03 -9.46 -1.57
N GLU A 333 5.14 -8.78 -1.89
CA GLU A 333 6.47 -9.38 -1.95
C GLU A 333 6.98 -9.86 -0.58
N TYR A 334 6.46 -9.27 0.51
CA TYR A 334 6.84 -9.55 1.89
C TYR A 334 5.70 -10.16 2.71
N SER A 335 4.63 -10.62 2.07
CA SER A 335 3.45 -11.09 2.78
C SER A 335 2.96 -12.46 2.34
N ILE A 336 2.12 -13.05 3.18
CA ILE A 336 1.30 -14.22 2.90
C ILE A 336 -0.14 -13.76 3.04
N THR A 337 -0.92 -13.85 1.98
CA THR A 337 -2.30 -13.34 1.99
C THR A 337 -3.20 -14.14 1.08
N ASN A 338 -4.48 -14.25 1.44
CA ASN A 338 -5.55 -14.71 0.56
C ASN A 338 -6.37 -13.53 -0.03
N LEU A 339 -6.00 -12.27 0.31
CA LEU A 339 -6.60 -11.09 -0.28
C LEU A 339 -5.98 -10.83 -1.67
N GLY A 340 -6.78 -10.94 -2.71
CA GLY A 340 -6.34 -10.68 -4.08
C GLY A 340 -6.29 -9.19 -4.43
N VAL A 341 -5.64 -8.88 -5.56
CA VAL A 341 -5.56 -7.49 -6.07
C VAL A 341 -6.95 -6.92 -6.39
N SER A 342 -7.90 -7.78 -6.80
CA SER A 342 -9.28 -7.39 -7.12
C SER A 342 -10.03 -6.94 -5.87
N GLU A 343 -9.99 -7.75 -4.82
CA GLU A 343 -10.62 -7.50 -3.54
C GLU A 343 -10.01 -6.27 -2.88
N PHE A 344 -8.67 -6.19 -2.84
CA PHE A 344 -7.98 -5.00 -2.34
C PHE A 344 -8.35 -3.74 -3.13
N GLY A 345 -8.42 -3.82 -4.45
CA GLY A 345 -8.81 -2.69 -5.32
C GLY A 345 -10.23 -2.19 -5.03
N TYR A 346 -11.18 -3.11 -4.77
CA TYR A 346 -12.53 -2.77 -4.35
C TYR A 346 -12.53 -2.05 -2.99
N LEU A 347 -11.89 -2.63 -1.97
CA LEU A 347 -11.81 -2.05 -0.62
C LEU A 347 -11.10 -0.68 -0.63
N ALA A 348 -9.97 -0.56 -1.35
CA ALA A 348 -9.26 0.71 -1.50
C ALA A 348 -10.13 1.79 -2.17
N THR A 349 -10.96 1.41 -3.15
CA THR A 349 -11.88 2.33 -3.81
C THR A 349 -12.98 2.79 -2.84
N SER A 350 -13.53 1.90 -2.01
CA SER A 350 -14.53 2.25 -1.00
C SER A 350 -13.98 3.29 -0.02
N VAL A 351 -12.77 3.09 0.50
CA VAL A 351 -12.08 4.04 1.39
C VAL A 351 -11.81 5.38 0.68
N LEU A 352 -11.27 5.36 -0.53
CA LEU A 352 -10.94 6.61 -1.25
C LEU A 352 -12.19 7.40 -1.65
N SER A 353 -13.29 6.72 -2.01
CA SER A 353 -14.54 7.38 -2.42
C SER A 353 -15.28 8.03 -1.25
N SER A 354 -15.08 7.54 -0.03
CA SER A 354 -15.68 8.13 1.18
C SER A 354 -15.04 9.47 1.59
N GLY A 355 -13.84 9.76 1.10
CA GLY A 355 -13.06 10.93 1.51
C GLY A 355 -12.50 10.84 2.94
N ILE A 356 -12.60 9.68 3.59
CA ILE A 356 -12.03 9.43 4.91
C ILE A 356 -10.52 9.35 4.79
N THR A 357 -9.83 10.10 5.65
CA THR A 357 -8.36 10.18 5.66
C THR A 357 -7.75 9.57 6.93
N ASN A 358 -8.58 9.15 7.88
CA ASN A 358 -8.13 8.64 9.17
C ASN A 358 -8.65 7.23 9.43
N LEU A 359 -7.76 6.37 9.90
CA LEU A 359 -8.07 5.05 10.42
C LEU A 359 -8.49 5.16 11.89
N ASN A 360 -9.66 4.63 12.24
CA ASN A 360 -10.02 4.43 13.64
C ASN A 360 -9.21 3.27 14.21
N VAL A 361 -8.80 3.38 15.47
CA VAL A 361 -8.03 2.32 16.12
C VAL A 361 -8.52 2.10 17.53
N THR A 362 -8.77 0.86 17.88
CA THR A 362 -9.07 0.41 19.25
C THR A 362 -8.21 -0.81 19.59
N THR A 363 -8.06 -1.11 20.87
CA THR A 363 -7.37 -2.33 21.33
C THR A 363 -8.26 -3.01 22.35
N LEU A 364 -8.37 -4.34 22.27
CA LEU A 364 -9.20 -5.10 23.22
C LEU A 364 -8.68 -4.91 24.65
N SER A 365 -9.57 -4.53 25.52
CA SER A 365 -9.28 -4.26 26.93
C SER A 365 -9.13 -5.53 27.76
N GLY A 366 -8.33 -5.46 28.81
CA GLY A 366 -8.07 -6.56 29.72
C GLY A 366 -6.96 -6.22 30.72
N GLU A 367 -6.48 -7.22 31.43
CA GLU A 367 -5.44 -7.07 32.45
C GLU A 367 -4.23 -7.95 32.16
N MET A 368 -3.02 -7.38 32.30
CA MET A 368 -1.76 -8.09 32.23
C MET A 368 -1.40 -8.68 33.58
N GLN A 369 -1.10 -9.97 33.63
CA GLN A 369 -0.71 -10.69 34.82
C GLN A 369 0.61 -11.44 34.63
N HIS A 370 1.30 -11.75 35.74
CA HIS A 370 2.42 -12.67 35.73
C HIS A 370 1.92 -14.11 35.69
N GLY A 371 2.14 -14.79 34.58
CA GLY A 371 1.98 -16.24 34.53
C GLY A 371 3.19 -16.99 35.10
N GLU A 372 3.17 -18.30 35.06
CA GLU A 372 4.29 -19.13 35.58
C GLU A 372 5.61 -18.87 34.85
N LYS A 373 5.56 -18.63 33.53
CA LYS A 373 6.77 -18.48 32.68
C LYS A 373 6.77 -17.16 31.87
N TYR A 374 5.60 -16.66 31.51
CA TYR A 374 5.43 -15.54 30.61
C TYR A 374 4.36 -14.59 31.12
N ALA A 375 4.29 -13.40 30.57
CA ALA A 375 3.19 -12.48 30.78
C ALA A 375 1.89 -13.06 30.15
N GLU A 376 0.77 -12.93 30.83
CA GLU A 376 -0.54 -13.41 30.41
C GLU A 376 -1.52 -12.23 30.40
N TYR A 377 -2.29 -12.08 29.33
CA TYR A 377 -3.28 -11.03 29.19
C TYR A 377 -4.70 -11.62 29.21
N TYR A 378 -5.50 -11.16 30.15
CA TYR A 378 -6.87 -11.64 30.36
C TYR A 378 -7.85 -10.59 29.88
N LEU A 379 -8.61 -10.91 28.83
CA LEU A 379 -9.57 -10.01 28.21
C LEU A 379 -10.77 -9.74 29.11
N ASP A 380 -11.23 -8.49 29.15
CA ASP A 380 -12.55 -8.14 29.69
C ASP A 380 -13.63 -8.45 28.66
N LYS A 381 -14.39 -9.51 28.91
CA LYS A 381 -15.41 -10.02 27.99
C LYS A 381 -16.47 -8.99 27.62
N ASN A 382 -16.92 -8.16 28.58
CA ASN A 382 -17.94 -7.16 28.32
C ASN A 382 -17.38 -6.04 27.44
N SER A 383 -16.19 -5.54 27.75
CA SER A 383 -15.52 -4.52 26.93
C SER A 383 -15.21 -5.01 25.51
N VAL A 384 -14.82 -6.29 25.34
CA VAL A 384 -14.64 -6.90 24.02
C VAL A 384 -15.94 -6.93 23.25
N TYR A 385 -17.05 -7.33 23.91
CA TYR A 385 -18.36 -7.40 23.28
C TYR A 385 -18.88 -6.02 22.87
N GLU A 386 -18.68 -5.02 23.73
CA GLU A 386 -18.99 -3.60 23.42
C GLU A 386 -18.19 -3.12 22.20
N THR A 387 -16.91 -3.49 22.12
CA THR A 387 -16.10 -3.20 20.91
C THR A 387 -16.67 -3.87 19.66
N VAL A 388 -17.16 -5.11 19.77
CA VAL A 388 -17.83 -5.80 18.65
C VAL A 388 -19.10 -5.08 18.24
N LEU A 389 -19.95 -4.65 19.19
CA LEU A 389 -21.16 -3.89 18.90
C LEU A 389 -20.84 -2.55 18.24
N ASP A 390 -19.86 -1.81 18.75
CA ASP A 390 -19.48 -0.50 18.22
C ASP A 390 -18.92 -0.57 16.79
N VAL A 391 -18.23 -1.66 16.45
CA VAL A 391 -17.57 -1.80 15.14
C VAL A 391 -18.47 -2.48 14.11
N TYR A 392 -19.17 -3.52 14.49
CA TYR A 392 -19.90 -4.39 13.55
C TYR A 392 -21.40 -4.18 13.52
N TYR A 393 -21.97 -3.44 14.46
CA TYR A 393 -23.40 -3.22 14.56
C TYR A 393 -23.74 -1.73 14.51
N ARG A 394 -24.99 -1.46 14.20
CA ARG A 394 -25.59 -0.11 14.27
C ARG A 394 -26.72 -0.12 15.28
N GLN A 395 -26.71 0.81 16.25
CA GLN A 395 -27.85 0.98 17.17
C GLN A 395 -29.06 1.47 16.36
N VAL A 396 -30.24 0.84 16.61
CA VAL A 396 -31.45 1.06 15.79
C VAL A 396 -32.66 1.58 16.58
N ASP A 397 -32.52 1.85 17.91
CA ASP A 397 -33.55 2.41 18.80
C ASP A 397 -33.15 3.78 19.40
#